data_c3bd0f1f5146ff8294bf4a8dc0cf0684
#
_entry.id   c3bd0f1f5146ff8294bf4a8dc0cf0684
#
_cell.length_a   1.000
_cell.length_b   1.000
_cell.length_c   1.000
_cell.angle_alpha   90.00
_cell.angle_beta   90.00
_cell.angle_gamma   90.00
#
_symmetry.space_group_name_H-M   'P 1'
#
loop_
_entity.id
_entity.type
_entity.pdbx_description
1 polymer ?
#
loop_
_entity_poly.entity_id
_entity_poly.type
_entity_poly.pdbx_seq_one_letter_code
_entity_poly.pdbx_strand_id
1 'polypeptide(L)'
;MDRIAALKELLAESPTDAFARYGLAMEYSKAGDTAAALAEFNTILQHNPGYVPAYQMAGQMLMSAGRTDEARKLLEGGIASARRSGNQHAASEMQGMLDVMPSE
;
A
#
# COMPACT_ATOMS: atom_id res chain seq x y z
N MET A 1 -20.19 -6.92 14.01
CA MET A 1 -19.89 -7.28 12.64
C MET A 1 -18.40 -7.13 12.36
N ASP A 2 -17.86 -8.09 11.65
CA ASP A 2 -16.47 -8.11 11.27
C ASP A 2 -16.18 -6.99 10.25
N ARG A 3 -15.11 -6.21 10.47
CA ARG A 3 -14.76 -5.13 9.55
C ARG A 3 -14.44 -5.65 8.15
N ILE A 4 -13.77 -6.80 8.07
CA ILE A 4 -13.43 -7.38 6.77
C ILE A 4 -14.71 -7.68 5.99
N ALA A 5 -15.69 -8.30 6.63
CA ALA A 5 -16.96 -8.62 5.98
C ALA A 5 -17.69 -7.35 5.53
N ALA A 6 -17.69 -6.30 6.37
CA ALA A 6 -18.33 -5.05 6.05
C ALA A 6 -17.68 -4.38 4.85
N LEU A 7 -16.34 -4.38 4.80
CA LEU A 7 -15.61 -3.79 3.69
C LEU A 7 -15.82 -4.56 2.39
N LYS A 8 -15.92 -5.88 2.48
CA LYS A 8 -16.20 -6.70 1.30
C LYS A 8 -17.59 -6.40 0.73
N GLU A 9 -18.56 -6.14 1.60
CA GLU A 9 -19.90 -5.75 1.15
C GLU A 9 -19.87 -4.42 0.42
N LEU A 10 -19.11 -3.44 0.95
CA LEU A 10 -18.96 -2.16 0.27
C LEU A 10 -18.33 -2.34 -1.11
N LEU A 11 -17.31 -3.17 -1.20
CA LEU A 11 -16.62 -3.40 -2.46
C LEU A 11 -17.45 -4.19 -3.45
N ALA A 12 -18.41 -5.00 -2.99
CA ALA A 12 -19.33 -5.69 -3.89
C ALA A 12 -20.19 -4.67 -4.63
N GLU A 13 -20.55 -3.57 -3.97
CA GLU A 13 -21.35 -2.50 -4.58
C GLU A 13 -20.49 -1.50 -5.34
N SER A 14 -19.27 -1.28 -4.89
CA SER A 14 -18.36 -0.30 -5.50
C SER A 14 -16.96 -0.91 -5.64
N PRO A 15 -16.74 -1.78 -6.63
CA PRO A 15 -15.48 -2.52 -6.73
C PRO A 15 -14.24 -1.65 -6.94
N THR A 16 -14.41 -0.42 -7.41
CA THR A 16 -13.28 0.47 -7.65
C THR A 16 -13.06 1.49 -6.55
N ASP A 17 -13.75 1.34 -5.41
CA ASP A 17 -13.60 2.26 -4.29
C ASP A 17 -12.24 2.00 -3.63
N ALA A 18 -11.26 2.85 -3.95
CA ALA A 18 -9.90 2.69 -3.45
C ALA A 18 -9.83 2.82 -1.93
N PHE A 19 -10.63 3.73 -1.36
CA PHE A 19 -10.61 3.94 0.09
C PHE A 19 -11.09 2.70 0.84
N ALA A 20 -12.18 2.09 0.36
CA ALA A 20 -12.69 0.86 0.99
C ALA A 20 -11.70 -0.29 0.83
N ARG A 21 -11.07 -0.41 -0.34
CA ARG A 21 -10.11 -1.47 -0.58
C ARG A 21 -8.84 -1.26 0.26
N TYR A 22 -8.42 0.00 0.43
CA TYR A 22 -7.31 0.32 1.31
C TYR A 22 -7.62 -0.14 2.73
N GLY A 23 -8.83 0.15 3.22
CA GLY A 23 -9.26 -0.31 4.53
C GLY A 23 -9.21 -1.82 4.67
N LEU A 24 -9.64 -2.53 3.63
CA LEU A 24 -9.58 -4.00 3.64
C LEU A 24 -8.13 -4.49 3.70
N ALA A 25 -7.24 -3.89 2.90
CA ALA A 25 -5.82 -4.24 2.94
C ALA A 25 -5.24 -4.04 4.34
N MET A 26 -5.59 -2.94 4.99
CA MET A 26 -5.10 -2.65 6.34
C MET A 26 -5.60 -3.68 7.35
N GLU A 27 -6.85 -4.13 7.23
CA GLU A 27 -7.37 -5.15 8.14
C GLU A 27 -6.66 -6.49 7.93
N TYR A 28 -6.38 -6.86 6.68
CA TYR A 28 -5.61 -8.07 6.42
C TYR A 28 -4.19 -7.95 6.98
N SER A 29 -3.57 -6.79 6.86
CA SER A 29 -2.24 -6.55 7.40
C SER A 29 -2.23 -6.73 8.92
N LYS A 30 -3.23 -6.17 9.59
CA LYS A 30 -3.35 -6.29 11.05
C LYS A 30 -3.55 -7.74 11.48
N ALA A 31 -4.23 -8.53 10.65
CA ALA A 31 -4.46 -9.95 10.93
C ALA A 31 -3.24 -10.82 10.61
N GLY A 32 -2.18 -10.23 10.07
CA GLY A 32 -0.98 -10.98 9.71
C GLY A 32 -1.06 -11.67 8.36
N ASP A 33 -2.11 -11.38 7.57
CA ASP A 33 -2.28 -11.98 6.26
C ASP A 33 -1.63 -11.08 5.20
N THR A 34 -0.31 -11.18 5.12
CA THR A 34 0.48 -10.34 4.21
C THR A 34 0.09 -10.55 2.75
N ALA A 35 -0.15 -11.80 2.37
CA ALA A 35 -0.49 -12.09 0.96
C ALA A 35 -1.81 -11.44 0.56
N ALA A 36 -2.83 -11.53 1.41
CA ALA A 36 -4.12 -10.91 1.12
C ALA A 36 -4.01 -9.38 1.10
N ALA A 37 -3.28 -8.82 2.06
CA ALA A 37 -3.08 -7.37 2.11
C ALA A 37 -2.38 -6.88 0.85
N LEU A 38 -1.32 -7.56 0.43
CA LEU A 38 -0.57 -7.17 -0.76
C LEU A 38 -1.43 -7.25 -2.01
N ALA A 39 -2.27 -8.29 -2.12
CA ALA A 39 -3.17 -8.41 -3.27
C ALA A 39 -4.12 -7.22 -3.36
N GLU A 40 -4.65 -6.75 -2.22
CA GLU A 40 -5.54 -5.60 -2.21
C GLU A 40 -4.81 -4.30 -2.58
N PHE A 41 -3.60 -4.09 -2.05
CA PHE A 41 -2.80 -2.93 -2.42
C PHE A 41 -2.49 -2.93 -3.92
N ASN A 42 -2.13 -4.08 -4.47
CA ASN A 42 -1.83 -4.19 -5.91
C ASN A 42 -3.05 -3.88 -6.76
N THR A 43 -4.23 -4.31 -6.34
CA THR A 43 -5.47 -4.01 -7.06
C THR A 43 -5.74 -2.50 -7.08
N ILE A 44 -5.51 -1.83 -5.95
CA ILE A 44 -5.65 -0.37 -5.89
C ILE A 44 -4.74 0.27 -6.93
N LEU A 45 -3.47 -0.13 -6.95
CA LEU A 45 -2.48 0.52 -7.81
C LEU A 45 -2.68 0.22 -9.29
N GLN A 46 -3.30 -0.92 -9.63
CA GLN A 46 -3.66 -1.22 -11.00
C GLN A 46 -4.72 -0.25 -11.53
N HIS A 47 -5.66 0.14 -10.69
CA HIS A 47 -6.74 1.03 -11.08
C HIS A 47 -6.44 2.50 -10.81
N ASN A 48 -5.58 2.77 -9.84
CA ASN A 48 -5.26 4.14 -9.44
C ASN A 48 -3.78 4.24 -9.06
N PRO A 49 -2.89 4.34 -10.05
CA PRO A 49 -1.44 4.42 -9.76
C PRO A 49 -1.04 5.69 -9.00
N GLY A 50 -1.95 6.64 -8.84
CA GLY A 50 -1.70 7.83 -8.04
C GLY A 50 -2.07 7.71 -6.58
N TYR A 51 -2.52 6.55 -6.14
CA TYR A 51 -2.97 6.38 -4.75
C TYR A 51 -1.76 6.16 -3.84
N VAL A 52 -1.13 7.26 -3.47
CA VAL A 52 0.16 7.26 -2.74
C VAL A 52 0.14 6.41 -1.47
N PRO A 53 -0.91 6.45 -0.61
CA PRO A 53 -0.88 5.66 0.62
C PRO A 53 -0.69 4.16 0.40
N ALA A 54 -1.16 3.63 -0.74
CA ALA A 54 -1.01 2.19 -1.00
C ALA A 54 0.45 1.81 -1.21
N TYR A 55 1.22 2.64 -1.89
CA TYR A 55 2.66 2.40 -2.05
C TYR A 55 3.37 2.39 -0.71
N GLN A 56 3.05 3.38 0.13
CA GLN A 56 3.75 3.55 1.40
C GLN A 56 3.46 2.40 2.35
N MET A 57 2.19 2.03 2.48
CA MET A 57 1.82 0.97 3.41
C MET A 57 2.26 -0.40 2.91
N ALA A 58 2.14 -0.66 1.61
CA ALA A 58 2.62 -1.92 1.06
C ALA A 58 4.14 -2.03 1.20
N GLY A 59 4.85 -0.93 0.95
CA GLY A 59 6.30 -0.91 1.13
C GLY A 59 6.71 -1.19 2.56
N GLN A 60 6.03 -0.54 3.52
CA GLN A 60 6.31 -0.74 4.93
C GLN A 60 6.05 -2.19 5.35
N MET A 61 4.94 -2.75 4.89
CA MET A 61 4.58 -4.12 5.20
C MET A 61 5.63 -5.10 4.67
N LEU A 62 6.09 -4.87 3.44
CA LEU A 62 7.09 -5.75 2.84
C LEU A 62 8.45 -5.61 3.51
N MET A 63 8.82 -4.41 3.97
CA MET A 63 10.02 -4.22 4.76
C MET A 63 9.95 -5.06 6.04
N SER A 64 8.82 -5.00 6.73
CA SER A 64 8.64 -5.75 7.96
C SER A 64 8.68 -7.25 7.73
N ALA A 65 8.30 -7.70 6.54
CA ALA A 65 8.33 -9.11 6.18
C ALA A 65 9.69 -9.56 5.64
N GLY A 66 10.66 -8.65 5.56
CA GLY A 66 12.00 -8.97 5.04
C GLY A 66 12.07 -9.06 3.53
N ARG A 67 11.01 -8.64 2.83
CA ARG A 67 10.96 -8.70 1.36
C ARG A 67 11.44 -7.37 0.80
N THR A 68 12.74 -7.15 0.94
CA THR A 68 13.37 -5.85 0.72
C THR A 68 13.28 -5.38 -0.74
N ASP A 69 13.52 -6.27 -1.71
CA ASP A 69 13.50 -5.86 -3.12
C ASP A 69 12.12 -5.41 -3.55
N GLU A 70 11.08 -6.14 -3.12
CA GLU A 70 9.70 -5.76 -3.46
C GLU A 70 9.32 -4.46 -2.78
N ALA A 71 9.74 -4.28 -1.51
CA ALA A 71 9.49 -3.04 -0.79
C ALA A 71 10.14 -1.86 -1.50
N ARG A 72 11.38 -2.04 -1.95
CA ARG A 72 12.11 -0.98 -2.65
C ARG A 72 11.36 -0.52 -3.91
N LYS A 73 10.88 -1.47 -4.70
CA LYS A 73 10.15 -1.12 -5.92
C LYS A 73 8.88 -0.33 -5.63
N LEU A 74 8.14 -0.74 -4.61
CA LEU A 74 6.92 -0.04 -4.26
C LEU A 74 7.21 1.36 -3.75
N LEU A 75 8.23 1.52 -2.92
CA LEU A 75 8.57 2.84 -2.39
C LEU A 75 9.07 3.76 -3.50
N GLU A 76 9.88 3.25 -4.43
CA GLU A 76 10.33 4.04 -5.57
C GLU A 76 9.15 4.51 -6.42
N GLY A 77 8.20 3.61 -6.69
CA GLY A 77 6.99 3.98 -7.42
C GLY A 77 6.16 5.01 -6.68
N GLY A 78 6.08 4.85 -5.36
CA GLY A 78 5.34 5.79 -4.53
C GLY A 78 5.96 7.17 -4.50
N ILE A 79 7.29 7.24 -4.44
CA ILE A 79 8.01 8.52 -4.48
C ILE A 79 7.72 9.24 -5.79
N ALA A 80 7.82 8.51 -6.91
CA ALA A 80 7.53 9.10 -8.22
C ALA A 80 6.09 9.62 -8.29
N SER A 81 5.14 8.84 -7.78
CA SER A 81 3.73 9.22 -7.78
C SER A 81 3.49 10.44 -6.88
N ALA A 82 4.12 10.46 -5.71
CA ALA A 82 3.98 11.58 -4.77
C ALA A 82 4.54 12.87 -5.37
N ARG A 83 5.68 12.77 -6.06
CA ARG A 83 6.27 13.94 -6.70
C ARG A 83 5.39 14.49 -7.81
N ARG A 84 4.80 13.60 -8.61
CA ARG A 84 3.91 14.04 -9.69
C ARG A 84 2.69 14.77 -9.17
N SER A 85 2.20 14.38 -7.99
CA SER A 85 1.01 15.01 -7.40
C SER A 85 1.35 16.17 -6.46
N GLY A 86 2.63 16.49 -6.31
CA GLY A 86 3.05 17.57 -5.43
C GLY A 86 3.04 17.23 -3.95
N ASN A 87 2.97 15.95 -3.60
CA ASN A 87 2.94 15.51 -2.21
C ASN A 87 4.37 15.28 -1.71
N GLN A 88 5.04 16.39 -1.36
CA GLN A 88 6.44 16.35 -0.93
C GLN A 88 6.61 15.63 0.40
N HIS A 89 5.63 15.74 1.28
CA HIS A 89 5.72 15.09 2.58
C HIS A 89 5.78 13.56 2.43
N ALA A 90 4.87 13.01 1.62
CA ALA A 90 4.88 11.56 1.38
C ALA A 90 6.15 11.11 0.67
N ALA A 91 6.62 11.90 -0.30
CA ALA A 91 7.86 11.58 -1.00
C ALA A 91 9.04 11.52 -0.05
N SER A 92 9.12 12.49 0.87
CA SER A 92 10.20 12.53 1.86
C SER A 92 10.14 11.35 2.82
N GLU A 93 8.95 11.00 3.27
CA GLU A 93 8.79 9.85 4.18
C GLU A 93 9.23 8.56 3.50
N MET A 94 8.82 8.34 2.27
CA MET A 94 9.19 7.12 1.56
C MET A 94 10.68 7.09 1.23
N GLN A 95 11.26 8.26 0.93
CA GLN A 95 12.71 8.33 0.72
C GLN A 95 13.46 7.95 2.00
N GLY A 96 12.97 8.42 3.15
CA GLY A 96 13.56 8.03 4.44
C GLY A 96 13.51 6.53 4.68
N MET A 97 12.42 5.89 4.27
CA MET A 97 12.30 4.44 4.39
C MET A 97 13.34 3.73 3.51
N LEU A 98 13.53 4.23 2.28
CA LEU A 98 14.56 3.66 1.40
C LEU A 98 15.96 3.83 1.97
N ASP A 99 16.21 4.99 2.59
CA ASP A 99 17.55 5.31 3.08
C ASP A 99 17.99 4.37 4.21
N VAL A 100 17.06 3.81 4.96
CA VAL A 100 17.41 2.90 6.06
C VAL A 100 17.33 1.42 5.66
N MET A 101 16.98 1.13 4.40
CA MET A 101 16.93 -0.25 3.95
C MET A 101 18.33 -0.82 3.76
N PRO A 102 18.51 -2.13 4.00
CA PRO A 102 19.77 -2.78 3.68
C PRO A 102 20.04 -2.66 2.18
N SER A 103 21.28 -2.38 1.81
CA SER A 103 21.61 -2.30 0.37
C SER A 103 21.93 -3.66 -0.14
N GLU A 104 21.82 -4.66 0.39
CA GLU A 104 21.96 -5.94 -0.04
C GLU A 104 22.64 -6.27 -1.18
#